data_04362dc348bde231872009e434772d87
#
_entry.id   04362dc348bde231872009e434772d87
#
_cell.length_a   1.000
_cell.length_b   1.000
_cell.length_c   1.000
_cell.angle_alpha   90.00
_cell.angle_beta   90.00
_cell.angle_gamma   90.00
#
_symmetry.space_group_name_H-M   'P 1'
#
loop_
_entity.id
_entity.type
_entity.pdbx_description
1 polymer ?
#
loop_
_entity_poly.entity_id
_entity_poly.type
_entity_poly.pdbx_seq_one_letter_code
_entity_poly.pdbx_strand_id
1 'polypeptide(L)' 'MNKDLNVVVLMGGWSSEREVSLTSGRGVAEALRERGWTNVIEVDMDRN' A
#
# COMPACT_ATOMS: atom_id res chain seq x y z
N MET A 1 1.64 5.62 19.60
CA MET A 1 0.76 5.27 18.48
C MET A 1 0.62 3.75 18.41
N ASN A 2 -0.59 3.27 18.18
CA ASN A 2 -0.86 1.83 18.14
C ASN A 2 -0.56 1.27 16.75
N LYS A 3 0.54 0.55 16.63
CA LYS A 3 0.97 -0.02 15.35
C LYS A 3 0.30 -1.34 15.01
N ASP A 4 -0.63 -1.78 15.85
CA ASP A 4 -1.45 -2.97 15.57
C ASP A 4 -2.72 -2.63 14.79
N LEU A 5 -2.96 -1.35 14.54
CA LEU A 5 -4.09 -0.93 13.71
C LEU A 5 -3.92 -1.44 12.29
N ASN A 6 -5.04 -1.75 11.66
CA ASN A 6 -5.01 -2.16 10.26
C ASN A 6 -4.75 -0.96 9.36
N VAL A 7 -3.72 -1.06 8.56
CA VAL A 7 -3.38 -0.01 7.60
C VAL A 7 -3.55 -0.57 6.20
N VAL A 8 -4.40 0.08 5.42
CA VAL A 8 -4.63 -0.31 4.04
C VAL A 8 -3.91 0.65 3.12
N VAL A 9 -3.03 0.12 2.28
CA VAL A 9 -2.32 0.91 1.28
C VAL A 9 -3.01 0.66 -0.06
N LEU A 10 -3.73 1.66 -0.53
CA LEU A 10 -4.40 1.59 -1.82
C LEU A 10 -3.41 1.97 -2.92
N MET A 11 -3.35 1.17 -3.94
CA MET A 11 -2.41 1.38 -5.04
C MET A 11 -3.02 0.92 -6.36
N GLY A 12 -2.38 1.25 -7.46
CA GLY A 12 -2.81 0.80 -8.77
C GLY A 12 -3.76 1.76 -9.46
N GLY A 13 -4.94 1.26 -9.79
CA GLY A 13 -5.90 2.01 -10.59
C GLY A 13 -5.87 1.55 -12.05
N TRP A 14 -6.50 2.31 -12.91
CA TRP A 14 -6.61 1.92 -14.31
C TRP A 14 -6.13 3.01 -15.29
N SER A 15 -5.34 3.94 -14.81
CA SER A 15 -4.75 4.97 -15.66
C SER A 15 -3.35 4.55 -16.09
N SER A 16 -2.74 5.37 -16.95
CA SER A 16 -1.36 5.14 -17.37
C SER A 16 -0.37 5.27 -16.19
N GLU A 17 -0.82 5.80 -15.08
CA GLU A 17 0.00 5.95 -13.87
C GLU A 17 -0.03 4.71 -12.99
N ARG A 18 -0.69 3.65 -13.41
CA ARG A 18 -0.87 2.45 -12.60
C ARG A 18 0.46 1.86 -12.11
N GLU A 19 1.44 1.75 -12.98
CA GLU A 19 2.72 1.16 -12.59
C GLU A 19 3.45 2.00 -11.55
N VAL A 20 3.37 3.32 -11.69
CA VAL A 20 3.97 4.23 -10.73
C VAL A 20 3.28 4.07 -9.37
N SER A 21 1.95 4.00 -9.40
CA SER A 21 1.18 3.84 -8.17
C SER A 21 1.47 2.52 -7.47
N LEU A 22 1.60 1.43 -8.23
CA LEU A 22 1.92 0.13 -7.66
C LEU A 22 3.31 0.14 -7.01
N THR A 23 4.29 0.71 -7.70
CA THR A 23 5.64 0.78 -7.18
C THR A 23 5.71 1.63 -5.92
N SER A 24 5.07 2.80 -5.95
CA SER A 24 5.05 3.71 -4.81
C SER A 24 4.30 3.10 -3.63
N GLY A 25 3.16 2.45 -3.90
CA GLY A 25 2.36 1.81 -2.86
C GLY A 25 3.11 0.70 -2.15
N ARG A 26 3.83 -0.12 -2.91
CA ARG A 26 4.65 -1.18 -2.32
C ARG A 26 5.76 -0.61 -1.46
N GLY A 27 6.39 0.48 -1.93
CA GLY A 27 7.42 1.14 -1.14
C GLY A 27 6.89 1.70 0.17
N VAL A 28 5.70 2.29 0.14
CA VAL A 28 5.05 2.80 1.34
C VAL A 28 4.73 1.65 2.30
N ALA A 29 4.15 0.57 1.80
CA ALA A 29 3.81 -0.59 2.62
C ALA A 29 5.05 -1.18 3.27
N GLU A 30 6.12 -1.32 2.51
CA GLU A 30 7.37 -1.86 3.02
C GLU A 30 7.96 -0.96 4.10
N ALA A 31 7.95 0.34 3.88
CA ALA A 31 8.45 1.30 4.86
C ALA A 31 7.65 1.24 6.17
N LEU A 32 6.33 1.08 6.07
CA LEU A 32 5.49 0.94 7.24
C LEU A 32 5.84 -0.31 8.03
N ARG A 33 6.04 -1.43 7.34
CA ARG A 33 6.41 -2.68 7.99
C ARG A 33 7.76 -2.55 8.69
N GLU A 34 8.71 -1.88 8.05
CA GLU A 34 10.01 -1.65 8.65
C GLU A 34 9.94 -0.80 9.91
N ARG A 35 8.92 0.04 10.01
CA ARG A 35 8.71 0.87 11.18
C ARG A 35 7.87 0.19 12.26
N GLY A 36 7.55 -1.08 12.06
CA GLY A 36 6.89 -1.87 13.08
C GLY A 36 5.38 -1.98 12.96
N TRP A 37 4.79 -1.45 11.89
CA TRP A 37 3.36 -1.64 11.64
C TRP A 37 3.14 -3.09 11.23
N THR A 38 2.31 -3.81 12.00
CA THR A 38 2.18 -5.26 11.85
C THR A 38 1.04 -5.69 10.94
N ASN A 39 0.06 -4.81 10.74
CA ASN A 39 -1.12 -5.14 9.95
C ASN A 39 -1.25 -4.22 8.73
N VAL A 40 -0.28 -4.33 7.83
CA VAL A 40 -0.28 -3.54 6.60
C VAL A 40 -0.81 -4.41 5.47
N ILE A 41 -1.87 -3.94 4.83
CA ILE A 41 -2.55 -4.65 3.75
C ILE A 41 -2.40 -3.84 2.47
N GLU A 42 -1.88 -4.46 1.44
CA GLU A 42 -1.74 -3.83 0.13
C GLU A 42 -2.96 -4.20 -0.71
N VAL A 43 -3.65 -3.18 -1.21
CA VAL A 43 -4.83 -3.39 -2.05
C VAL A 43 -4.58 -2.77 -3.42
N ASP A 44 -4.57 -3.62 -4.42
CA ASP A 44 -4.44 -3.21 -5.80
C ASP A 44 -5.82 -2.81 -6.32
N MET A 45 -5.99 -1.53 -6.57
CA MET A 45 -7.24 -0.99 -7.10
C MET A 45 -7.30 -1.28 -8.59
N ASP A 46 -7.95 -2.37 -8.93
CA ASP A 46 -8.11 -2.74 -10.33
C ASP A 46 -9.42 -2.17 -10.88
N ARG A 47 -9.44 -2.04 -12.19
CA ARG A 47 -10.60 -1.55 -12.90
C ARG A 47 -11.81 -2.49 -12.80
N ASN A 48 -11.54 -3.76 -12.71
CA ASN A 48 -12.62 -4.76 -12.67
C ASN A 48 -13.26 -4.86 -11.30
#